data_691a3648abd9324841d49dc71ca31389
#
_entry.id   691a3648abd9324841d49dc71ca31389
#
_cell.length_a   1.000
_cell.length_b   1.000
_cell.length_c   1.000
_cell.angle_alpha   90.00
_cell.angle_beta   90.00
_cell.angle_gamma   90.00
#
_symmetry.space_group_name_H-M   'P 1'
#
loop_
_entity.id
_entity.type
_entity.pdbx_description
1 polymer ?
#
loop_
_entity_poly.entity_id
_entity_poly.type
_entity_poly.pdbx_seq_one_letter_code
_entity_poly.pdbx_strand_id
1 'polypeptide(L)'
;MAPKGKDLTRKVYEIICHRWPIHPSGICRIIGLELTVSNISKIKYHFDILKQKEMIHTKQIDRALVAWPAEIDKIRVVHEMMKGI
;
A
#
# COMPACT_ATOMS: atom_id res chain seq x y z
N MET A 1 6.63 11.04 18.37
CA MET A 1 5.76 9.97 18.85
C MET A 1 5.29 9.12 17.67
N ALA A 2 5.45 7.83 17.75
CA ALA A 2 5.03 6.94 16.66
C ALA A 2 3.51 6.94 16.50
N PRO A 3 2.98 7.03 15.26
CA PRO A 3 1.53 6.93 15.04
C PRO A 3 1.00 5.57 15.49
N LYS A 4 -0.19 5.54 16.02
CA LYS A 4 -0.85 4.31 16.47
C LYS A 4 -2.20 4.15 15.81
N GLY A 5 -2.61 2.90 15.57
CA GLY A 5 -3.94 2.58 15.08
C GLY A 5 -4.29 3.31 13.77
N LYS A 6 -5.33 4.13 13.84
CA LYS A 6 -5.84 4.85 12.65
C LYS A 6 -4.81 5.77 12.02
N ASP A 7 -3.96 6.39 12.84
CA ASP A 7 -2.92 7.30 12.32
C ASP A 7 -1.87 6.54 11.53
N LEU A 8 -1.51 5.35 11.97
CA LEU A 8 -0.56 4.52 11.24
C LEU A 8 -1.18 4.01 9.94
N THR A 9 -2.45 3.59 9.95
CA THR A 9 -3.15 3.17 8.74
C THR A 9 -3.17 4.30 7.70
N ARG A 10 -3.50 5.50 8.14
CA ARG A 10 -3.51 6.69 7.28
C ARG A 10 -2.12 6.98 6.72
N LYS A 11 -1.09 6.91 7.57
CA LYS A 11 0.28 7.14 7.14
C LYS A 11 0.74 6.12 6.10
N VAL A 12 0.41 4.86 6.31
CA VAL A 12 0.70 3.80 5.33
C VAL A 12 0.02 4.11 4.00
N TYR A 13 -1.25 4.50 4.03
CA TYR A 13 -1.97 4.85 2.80
C TYR A 13 -1.32 6.03 2.07
N GLU A 14 -0.94 7.08 2.79
CA GLU A 14 -0.28 8.23 2.19
C GLU A 14 1.03 7.83 1.51
N ILE A 15 1.81 6.96 2.13
CA ILE A 15 3.06 6.48 1.56
C ILE A 15 2.78 5.66 0.28
N ILE A 16 1.77 4.80 0.30
CA ILE A 16 1.38 4.03 -0.87
C ILE A 16 1.01 4.98 -2.02
N CYS A 17 0.26 6.03 -1.73
CA CYS A 17 -0.15 7.00 -2.76
C CYS A 17 1.04 7.71 -3.43
N HIS A 18 2.12 7.93 -2.68
CA HIS A 18 3.29 8.65 -3.19
C HIS A 18 4.39 7.75 -3.73
N ARG A 19 4.42 6.50 -3.34
CA ARG A 19 5.55 5.60 -3.61
C ARG A 19 5.16 4.28 -4.25
N TRP A 20 3.94 4.16 -4.76
CA TRP A 20 3.51 2.90 -5.38
C TRP A 20 4.32 2.60 -6.63
N PRO A 21 4.56 1.32 -6.98
CA PRO A 21 4.22 0.13 -6.19
C PRO A 21 5.21 -0.04 -5.03
N ILE A 22 4.70 -0.42 -3.86
CA ILE A 22 5.54 -0.55 -2.67
C ILE A 22 5.16 -1.79 -1.85
N HIS A 23 6.13 -2.41 -1.22
CA HIS A 23 5.94 -3.56 -0.34
C HIS A 23 6.09 -3.17 1.13
N PRO A 24 5.66 -4.02 2.08
CA PRO A 24 5.70 -3.66 3.51
C PRO A 24 7.06 -3.25 4.03
N SER A 25 8.14 -3.89 3.59
CA SER A 25 9.49 -3.50 4.04
C SER A 25 9.88 -2.11 3.56
N GLY A 26 9.40 -1.70 2.37
CA GLY A 26 9.57 -0.33 1.89
C GLY A 26 8.88 0.68 2.79
N ILE A 27 7.68 0.38 3.25
CA ILE A 27 6.95 1.22 4.21
C ILE A 27 7.74 1.34 5.52
N CYS A 28 8.25 0.20 6.04
CA CYS A 28 9.04 0.21 7.26
C CYS A 28 10.24 1.14 7.15
N ARG A 29 10.96 1.10 6.03
CA ARG A 29 12.12 1.97 5.80
C ARG A 29 11.74 3.44 5.83
N ILE A 30 10.63 3.79 5.19
CA ILE A 30 10.19 5.19 5.11
C ILE A 30 9.77 5.71 6.48
N ILE A 31 9.08 4.88 7.28
CA ILE A 31 8.63 5.25 8.62
C ILE A 31 9.79 5.24 9.63
N GLY A 32 10.87 4.51 9.33
CA GLY A 32 12.00 4.37 10.23
C GLY A 32 11.88 3.18 11.18
N LEU A 33 11.10 2.15 10.81
CA LEU A 33 10.99 0.93 11.59
C LEU A 33 12.07 -0.08 11.17
N GLU A 34 12.58 -0.83 12.14
CA GLU A 34 13.47 -1.95 11.85
C GLU A 34 12.78 -2.98 10.97
N LEU A 35 13.54 -3.60 10.07
CA LEU A 35 13.02 -4.65 9.18
C LEU A 35 12.95 -5.99 9.91
N THR A 36 12.10 -6.06 10.93
CA THR A 36 11.84 -7.29 11.65
C THR A 36 10.58 -7.96 11.11
N VAL A 37 10.46 -9.27 11.34
CA VAL A 37 9.25 -10.01 10.96
C VAL A 37 8.03 -9.38 11.61
N SER A 38 8.15 -8.96 12.87
CA SER A 38 7.07 -8.32 13.62
C SER A 38 6.61 -7.02 12.97
N ASN A 39 7.54 -6.14 12.61
CA ASN A 39 7.20 -4.85 11.99
C ASN A 39 6.63 -5.04 10.59
N ILE A 40 7.20 -5.94 9.81
CA ILE A 40 6.67 -6.25 8.47
C ILE A 40 5.25 -6.79 8.55
N SER A 41 4.98 -7.69 9.50
CA SER A 41 3.64 -8.24 9.71
C SER A 41 2.65 -7.17 10.14
N LYS A 42 3.09 -6.22 10.95
CA LYS A 42 2.28 -5.08 11.38
C LYS A 42 1.85 -4.23 10.18
N ILE A 43 2.78 -3.96 9.26
CA ILE A 43 2.46 -3.21 8.05
C ILE A 43 1.52 -4.02 7.13
N LYS A 44 1.73 -5.32 7.00
CA LYS A 44 0.81 -6.18 6.24
C LYS A 44 -0.61 -6.11 6.81
N TYR A 45 -0.75 -6.05 8.12
CA TYR A 45 -2.05 -5.89 8.76
C TYR A 45 -2.73 -4.58 8.30
N HIS A 46 -1.98 -3.48 8.21
CA HIS A 46 -2.51 -2.22 7.72
C HIS A 46 -2.84 -2.27 6.23
N PHE A 47 -2.09 -3.04 5.44
CA PHE A 47 -2.45 -3.31 4.05
C PHE A 47 -3.80 -4.01 3.97
N ASP A 48 -4.03 -5.01 4.83
CA ASP A 48 -5.31 -5.73 4.84
C ASP A 48 -6.48 -4.81 5.18
N ILE A 49 -6.30 -3.91 6.15
CA ILE A 49 -7.33 -2.93 6.49
C ILE A 49 -7.67 -2.04 5.29
N LEU A 50 -6.65 -1.51 4.62
CA LEU A 50 -6.83 -0.64 3.47
C LEU A 50 -7.45 -1.39 2.28
N LYS A 51 -7.08 -2.64 2.10
CA LYS A 51 -7.63 -3.50 1.05
C LYS A 51 -9.12 -3.75 1.30
N GLN A 52 -9.51 -4.04 2.54
CA GLN A 52 -10.91 -4.24 2.91
C GLN A 52 -11.76 -2.99 2.69
N LYS A 53 -11.16 -1.83 2.87
CA LYS A 53 -11.81 -0.54 2.60
C LYS A 53 -11.79 -0.16 1.12
N GLU A 54 -11.24 -1.01 0.28
CA GLU A 54 -11.13 -0.78 -1.16
C GLU A 54 -10.32 0.46 -1.53
N MET A 55 -9.38 0.84 -0.67
CA MET A 55 -8.50 2.00 -0.88
C MET A 55 -7.22 1.63 -1.62
N ILE A 56 -6.79 0.37 -1.52
CA ILE A 56 -5.62 -0.14 -2.23
C ILE A 56 -5.91 -1.50 -2.84
N HIS A 57 -5.09 -1.86 -3.81
CA HIS A 57 -4.99 -3.23 -4.32
C HIS A 57 -3.61 -3.78 -3.98
N THR A 58 -3.52 -5.09 -3.84
CA THR A 58 -2.26 -5.77 -3.56
C THR A 58 -2.10 -6.97 -4.47
N LYS A 59 -0.84 -7.33 -4.74
CA LYS A 59 -0.51 -8.52 -5.50
C LYS A 59 0.76 -9.14 -4.95
N GLN A 60 0.75 -10.47 -4.84
CA GLN A 60 1.94 -11.20 -4.45
C GLN A 60 2.81 -11.39 -5.70
N ILE A 61 4.01 -10.84 -5.68
CA ILE A 61 4.99 -10.98 -6.75
C ILE A 61 6.21 -11.64 -6.13
N ASP A 62 6.47 -12.90 -6.46
CA ASP A 62 7.48 -13.73 -5.82
C ASP A 62 7.28 -13.74 -4.31
N ARG A 63 8.19 -13.17 -3.54
CA ARG A 63 8.10 -13.12 -2.07
C ARG A 63 7.60 -11.78 -1.55
N ALA A 64 7.30 -10.87 -2.43
CA ALA A 64 6.88 -9.52 -2.05
C ALA A 64 5.39 -9.31 -2.26
N LEU A 65 4.73 -8.74 -1.25
CA LEU A 65 3.37 -8.27 -1.36
C LEU A 65 3.42 -6.80 -1.75
N VAL A 66 2.97 -6.48 -2.96
CA VAL A 66 3.07 -5.14 -3.53
C VAL A 66 1.72 -4.45 -3.48
N ALA A 67 1.70 -3.17 -3.09
CA ALA A 67 0.47 -2.39 -2.97
C ALA A 67 0.50 -1.16 -3.86
N TRP A 68 -0.68 -0.75 -4.34
CA TRP A 68 -0.87 0.49 -5.08
C TRP A 68 -2.28 1.03 -4.81
N PRO A 69 -2.50 2.34 -5.00
CA PRO A 69 -3.83 2.93 -4.78
C PRO A 69 -4.88 2.34 -5.72
N ALA A 70 -6.06 2.06 -5.19
CA ALA A 70 -7.14 1.49 -6.00
C ALA A 70 -7.56 2.40 -7.15
N GLU A 71 -7.45 3.71 -6.98
CA GLU A 71 -7.78 4.70 -8.00
C GLU A 71 -6.95 4.55 -9.28
N ILE A 72 -5.74 4.03 -9.17
CA ILE A 72 -4.86 3.82 -10.32
C ILE A 72 -5.53 2.89 -11.33
N ASP A 73 -6.18 1.84 -10.86
CA ASP A 73 -6.88 0.91 -11.75
C ASP A 73 -8.03 1.57 -12.49
N LYS A 74 -8.77 2.45 -11.80
CA LYS A 74 -9.86 3.20 -12.43
C LYS A 74 -9.35 4.12 -13.53
N ILE A 75 -8.27 4.84 -13.26
CA ILE A 75 -7.64 5.73 -14.24
C ILE A 75 -7.14 4.93 -15.44
N ARG A 76 -6.54 3.78 -15.18
CA ARG A 76 -6.03 2.90 -16.23
C ARG A 76 -7.14 2.38 -17.13
N VAL A 77 -8.26 1.95 -16.56
CA VAL A 77 -9.42 1.48 -17.32
C VAL A 77 -9.97 2.58 -18.20
N VAL A 78 -10.16 3.78 -17.65
CA VAL A 78 -10.64 4.94 -18.41
C VAL A 78 -9.67 5.26 -19.57
N HIS A 79 -8.37 5.25 -19.30
CA HIS A 79 -7.36 5.51 -20.30
C HIS A 79 -7.42 4.50 -21.44
N GLU A 80 -7.55 3.22 -21.14
CA GLU A 80 -7.68 2.17 -22.13
C GLU A 80 -8.95 2.29 -22.96
N MET A 81 -10.06 2.66 -22.32
CA MET A 81 -11.32 2.91 -23.01
C MET A 81 -11.20 4.08 -23.99
N MET A 82 -10.49 5.13 -23.58
CA MET A 82 -10.26 6.30 -24.44
C MET A 82 -9.36 5.97 -25.63
N LYS A 83 -8.42 5.05 -25.48
CA LYS A 83 -7.57 4.60 -26.58
C LYS A 83 -8.33 3.88 -27.67
N GLY A 84 -9.44 3.24 -27.33
CA GLY A 84 -10.27 2.51 -28.27
C GLY A 84 -11.20 3.36 -29.11
N ILE A 85 -11.18 4.65 -28.88
CA ILE A 85 -12.04 5.60 -29.61
C ILE A 85 -11.25 6.18 -30.85
#